data_b71a4a7cb3919f44503ea53b9c7571d9
#
_entry.id   b71a4a7cb3919f44503ea53b9c7571d9
#
_cell.length_a   1.000
_cell.length_b   1.000
_cell.length_c   1.000
_cell.angle_alpha   90.00
_cell.angle_beta   90.00
_cell.angle_gamma   90.00
#
_symmetry.space_group_name_H-M   'P 1'
#
loop_
_entity.id
_entity.type
_entity.pdbx_description
1 polymer ?
#
loop_
_entity_poly.entity_id
_entity_poly.type
_entity_poly.pdbx_seq_one_letter_code
_entity_poly.pdbx_strand_id
1 'polypeptide(L)'
;YSTGKRYMTTDLIAMNETIVSDGAWGAGSVSMFYLRPLGYSSGYYLQPKFPRLFEYTDPIGGYGYAKTVVVPFQTDELLLARAEANILKSSPDYNAAVADLSLWMTRHTRSTNTLTFDAIQDYYGNLDYWDMDTKVWTSKKHLNPEVPFVSTEQENMIHCLLHIRRIETTGEGLRWFDIKRY
;
A
#
# COMPACT_ATOMS: atom_id res chain seq x y z
N TYR A 1 -24.59 -2.43 -7.20
CA TYR A 1 -23.26 -2.29 -7.80
C TYR A 1 -23.21 -3.10 -9.07
N SER A 2 -23.81 -2.60 -10.11
CA SER A 2 -23.96 -3.32 -11.37
C SER A 2 -22.63 -3.51 -12.12
N THR A 3 -21.58 -2.88 -11.69
CA THR A 3 -20.26 -3.02 -12.30
C THR A 3 -19.24 -3.20 -11.19
N GLY A 4 -19.01 -4.43 -10.78
CA GLY A 4 -17.93 -4.80 -9.87
C GLY A 4 -16.58 -4.20 -10.25
N LYS A 5 -16.43 -3.81 -11.50
CA LYS A 5 -15.27 -3.12 -12.06
C LYS A 5 -14.83 -1.89 -11.30
N ARG A 6 -15.71 -1.15 -10.65
CA ARG A 6 -15.37 0.10 -9.95
C ARG A 6 -14.76 -0.11 -8.57
N TYR A 7 -14.89 -1.30 -8.02
CA TYR A 7 -14.46 -1.64 -6.66
C TYR A 7 -13.38 -2.70 -6.62
N MET A 8 -13.03 -3.21 -7.78
CA MET A 8 -11.93 -4.15 -7.93
C MET A 8 -10.77 -3.42 -8.58
N THR A 9 -9.59 -3.87 -8.27
CA THR A 9 -8.41 -3.49 -9.05
C THR A 9 -8.57 -4.14 -10.42
N THR A 10 -9.24 -3.43 -11.30
CA THR A 10 -9.74 -3.96 -12.57
C THR A 10 -8.78 -3.74 -13.70
N ASP A 11 -7.88 -2.86 -13.46
CA ASP A 11 -6.89 -2.45 -14.40
C ASP A 11 -5.56 -3.07 -13.98
N LEU A 12 -4.87 -3.69 -14.92
CA LEU A 12 -3.57 -4.29 -14.69
C LEU A 12 -2.56 -3.25 -14.18
N ILE A 13 -2.67 -2.01 -14.66
CA ILE A 13 -1.83 -0.89 -14.21
C ILE A 13 -2.12 -0.61 -12.73
N ALA A 14 -3.38 -0.45 -12.35
CA ALA A 14 -3.74 -0.18 -10.96
C ALA A 14 -3.32 -1.32 -10.03
N MET A 15 -3.39 -2.57 -10.49
CA MET A 15 -2.93 -3.72 -9.75
C MET A 15 -1.40 -3.71 -9.60
N ASN A 16 -0.66 -3.43 -10.67
CA ASN A 16 0.80 -3.35 -10.64
C ASN A 16 1.29 -2.18 -9.78
N GLU A 17 0.52 -1.10 -9.70
CA GLU A 17 0.82 0.06 -8.87
C GLU A 17 0.47 -0.14 -7.38
N THR A 18 -0.19 -1.23 -7.03
CA THR A 18 -0.60 -1.53 -5.66
C THR A 18 -0.09 -2.89 -5.20
N ILE A 19 -0.87 -3.93 -5.42
CA ILE A 19 -0.70 -5.26 -4.81
C ILE A 19 0.49 -6.03 -5.38
N VAL A 20 0.88 -5.74 -6.61
CA VAL A 20 1.97 -6.43 -7.33
C VAL A 20 3.15 -5.51 -7.61
N SER A 21 3.11 -4.30 -7.07
CA SER A 21 4.10 -3.27 -7.39
C SER A 21 5.51 -3.62 -6.92
N ASP A 22 6.47 -3.23 -7.73
CA ASP A 22 7.86 -3.18 -7.33
C ASP A 22 8.03 -2.17 -6.18
N GLY A 23 9.05 -2.36 -5.39
CA GLY A 23 9.38 -1.44 -4.29
C GLY A 23 10.78 -1.69 -3.77
N ALA A 24 11.17 -0.98 -2.74
CA ALA A 24 12.45 -1.23 -2.07
C ALA A 24 12.58 -2.65 -1.51
N TRP A 25 11.49 -3.41 -1.47
CA TRP A 25 11.45 -4.85 -1.17
C TRP A 25 11.82 -5.74 -2.35
N GLY A 26 12.02 -5.20 -3.54
CA GLY A 26 12.33 -5.90 -4.77
C GLY A 26 11.20 -5.90 -5.79
N ALA A 27 11.34 -6.74 -6.83
CA ALA A 27 10.35 -6.86 -7.89
C ALA A 27 9.02 -7.41 -7.38
N GLY A 28 7.94 -6.77 -7.78
CA GLY A 28 6.58 -7.17 -7.44
C GLY A 28 6.13 -8.40 -8.22
N SER A 29 5.22 -9.14 -7.64
CA SER A 29 4.52 -10.25 -8.30
C SER A 29 3.22 -10.56 -7.58
N VAL A 30 2.30 -11.26 -8.23
CA VAL A 30 1.05 -11.71 -7.61
C VAL A 30 1.25 -12.61 -6.40
N SER A 31 2.42 -13.16 -6.20
CA SER A 31 2.78 -13.98 -5.05
C SER A 31 3.66 -13.27 -4.03
N MET A 32 4.09 -12.03 -4.30
CA MET A 32 4.96 -11.28 -3.40
C MET A 32 4.28 -11.00 -2.07
N PHE A 33 3.03 -10.56 -2.09
CA PHE A 33 2.28 -10.24 -0.89
C PHE A 33 1.48 -11.44 -0.39
N TYR A 34 1.35 -11.62 0.91
CA TYR A 34 0.51 -12.68 1.50
C TYR A 34 -0.96 -12.47 1.16
N LEU A 35 -1.40 -11.22 1.13
CA LEU A 35 -2.73 -10.84 0.66
C LEU A 35 -2.73 -10.80 -0.87
N ARG A 36 -2.83 -11.98 -1.49
CA ARG A 36 -2.81 -12.08 -2.95
C ARG A 36 -4.14 -11.70 -3.57
N PRO A 37 -4.14 -10.99 -4.70
CA PRO A 37 -5.37 -10.79 -5.45
C PRO A 37 -5.90 -12.14 -5.95
N LEU A 38 -7.21 -12.32 -5.84
CA LEU A 38 -7.88 -13.46 -6.44
C LEU A 38 -8.15 -13.15 -7.90
N GLY A 39 -7.63 -13.98 -8.80
CA GLY A 39 -7.93 -13.91 -10.22
C GLY A 39 -9.42 -14.17 -10.46
N TYR A 40 -10.06 -13.28 -11.22
CA TYR A 40 -11.44 -13.43 -11.65
C TYR A 40 -11.51 -13.52 -13.18
N SER A 41 -12.44 -14.32 -13.69
CA SER A 41 -12.60 -14.54 -15.13
C SER A 41 -12.98 -13.25 -15.82
N SER A 42 -12.11 -12.53 -16.41
CA SER A 42 -12.31 -11.31 -17.22
C SER A 42 -11.21 -10.26 -16.99
N GLY A 43 -10.06 -10.64 -16.43
CA GLY A 43 -8.97 -9.72 -16.15
C GLY A 43 -9.17 -8.82 -14.92
N TYR A 44 -10.15 -9.14 -14.07
CA TYR A 44 -10.38 -8.45 -12.82
C TYR A 44 -9.83 -9.22 -11.64
N TYR A 45 -9.31 -8.50 -10.67
CA TYR A 45 -8.75 -9.06 -9.45
C TYR A 45 -9.52 -8.58 -8.23
N LEU A 46 -9.92 -9.52 -7.41
CA LEU A 46 -10.54 -9.24 -6.12
C LEU A 46 -9.47 -9.11 -5.06
N GLN A 47 -9.59 -8.08 -4.26
CA GLN A 47 -8.79 -7.92 -3.06
C GLN A 47 -9.49 -8.63 -1.90
N PRO A 48 -8.93 -9.75 -1.36
CA PRO A 48 -9.59 -10.52 -0.31
C PRO A 48 -9.35 -9.95 1.10
N LYS A 49 -9.14 -8.65 1.23
CA LYS A 49 -8.83 -8.00 2.51
C LYS A 49 -9.98 -8.08 3.50
N PHE A 50 -11.21 -8.01 2.99
CA PHE A 50 -12.39 -8.11 3.82
C PHE A 50 -12.90 -9.55 3.82
N PRO A 51 -12.95 -10.23 4.98
CA PRO A 51 -13.43 -11.60 5.03
C PRO A 51 -14.92 -11.65 4.63
N ARG A 52 -15.22 -12.54 3.70
CA ARG A 52 -16.60 -12.86 3.36
C ARG A 52 -17.09 -13.94 4.33
N LEU A 53 -17.81 -13.53 5.33
CA LEU A 53 -18.43 -14.40 6.32
C LEU A 53 -19.89 -14.65 5.96
N PHE A 54 -20.44 -15.73 6.49
CA PHE A 54 -21.86 -16.07 6.34
C PHE A 54 -22.42 -16.40 7.73
N GLU A 55 -23.51 -15.77 8.08
CA GLU A 55 -24.22 -16.03 9.34
C GLU A 55 -25.51 -16.78 9.02
N TYR A 56 -25.62 -17.98 9.58
CA TYR A 56 -26.83 -18.80 9.44
C TYR A 56 -27.89 -18.32 10.41
N THR A 57 -29.06 -17.96 9.89
CA THR A 57 -30.28 -17.71 10.69
C THR A 57 -31.06 -19.01 10.93
N ASP A 58 -30.93 -19.95 10.00
CA ASP A 58 -31.43 -21.32 10.12
C ASP A 58 -30.34 -22.27 9.62
N PRO A 59 -29.55 -22.85 10.51
CA PRO A 59 -28.48 -23.79 10.13
C PRO A 59 -29.00 -25.09 9.50
N ILE A 60 -30.22 -25.50 9.83
CA ILE A 60 -30.84 -26.73 9.29
C ILE A 60 -31.33 -26.48 7.88
N GLY A 61 -32.03 -25.38 7.65
CA GLY A 61 -32.50 -24.97 6.35
C GLY A 61 -31.44 -24.36 5.44
N GLY A 62 -30.26 -24.08 5.96
CA GLY A 62 -29.17 -23.47 5.19
C GLY A 62 -29.39 -21.99 4.85
N TYR A 63 -30.33 -21.33 5.51
CA TYR A 63 -30.63 -19.91 5.30
C TYR A 63 -29.80 -19.01 6.16
N GLY A 64 -29.41 -17.85 5.59
CA GLY A 64 -28.63 -16.85 6.30
C GLY A 64 -28.30 -15.66 5.42
N TYR A 65 -27.37 -14.84 5.89
CA TYR A 65 -26.90 -13.66 5.14
C TYR A 65 -25.38 -13.56 5.15
N ALA A 66 -24.86 -13.01 4.07
CA ALA A 66 -23.43 -12.69 3.99
C ALA A 66 -23.13 -11.47 4.85
N LYS A 67 -22.06 -11.56 5.66
CA LYS A 67 -21.58 -10.45 6.47
C LYS A 67 -20.06 -10.30 6.29
N THR A 68 -19.57 -9.14 6.61
CA THR A 68 -18.14 -8.87 6.72
C THR A 68 -17.85 -8.18 8.06
N VAL A 69 -16.60 -8.26 8.48
CA VAL A 69 -16.10 -7.53 9.64
C VAL A 69 -15.10 -6.51 9.15
N VAL A 70 -15.30 -5.27 9.50
CA VAL A 70 -14.37 -4.17 9.24
C VAL A 70 -13.70 -3.83 10.56
N VAL A 71 -12.37 -3.86 10.58
CA VAL A 71 -11.60 -3.44 11.74
C VAL A 71 -11.33 -1.94 11.56
N PRO A 72 -11.90 -1.08 12.39
CA PRO A 72 -11.82 0.38 12.21
C PRO A 72 -10.41 0.94 12.47
N PHE A 73 -9.57 0.21 13.19
CA PHE A 73 -8.18 0.57 13.46
C PHE A 73 -7.33 -0.69 13.58
N GLN A 74 -6.24 -0.74 12.82
CA GLN A 74 -5.35 -1.89 12.76
C GLN A 74 -3.96 -1.56 13.32
N THR A 75 -3.27 -2.57 13.82
CA THR A 75 -1.90 -2.45 14.32
C THR A 75 -0.94 -1.96 13.23
N ASP A 76 -1.19 -2.36 11.98
CA ASP A 76 -0.36 -1.96 10.84
C ASP A 76 -0.49 -0.47 10.55
N GLU A 77 -1.66 0.10 10.72
CA GLU A 77 -1.87 1.55 10.61
C GLU A 77 -1.09 2.31 11.70
N LEU A 78 -1.10 1.80 12.93
CA LEU A 78 -0.31 2.36 14.02
C LEU A 78 1.19 2.25 13.74
N LEU A 79 1.65 1.11 13.23
CA LEU A 79 3.04 0.87 12.87
C LEU A 79 3.51 1.89 11.82
N LEU A 80 2.72 2.07 10.76
CA LEU A 80 3.02 3.01 9.68
C LEU A 80 2.93 4.47 10.16
N ALA A 81 2.00 4.81 11.04
CA ALA A 81 1.93 6.14 11.66
C ALA A 81 3.16 6.43 12.54
N ARG A 82 3.68 5.43 13.25
CA ARG A 82 4.92 5.57 14.03
C ARG A 82 6.13 5.75 13.14
N ALA A 83 6.23 5.00 12.05
CA ALA A 83 7.28 5.19 11.05
C ALA A 83 7.25 6.61 10.49
N GLU A 84 6.06 7.10 10.11
CA GLU A 84 5.87 8.46 9.63
C GLU A 84 6.33 9.51 10.64
N ALA A 85 5.92 9.37 11.90
CA ALA A 85 6.34 10.28 12.96
C ALA A 85 7.88 10.28 13.14
N ASN A 86 8.54 9.13 13.03
CA ASN A 86 10.00 9.03 13.11
C ASN A 86 10.69 9.70 11.92
N ILE A 87 10.11 9.63 10.73
CA ILE A 87 10.62 10.31 9.52
C ILE A 87 10.46 11.83 9.66
N LEU A 88 9.32 12.30 10.16
CA LEU A 88 8.96 13.73 10.15
C LEU A 88 9.46 14.54 11.35
N LYS A 89 10.18 13.92 12.29
CA LYS A 89 10.82 14.67 13.37
C LYS A 89 11.75 15.75 12.80
N SER A 90 11.96 16.83 13.54
CA SER A 90 12.96 17.85 13.22
C SER A 90 14.40 17.30 13.17
N SER A 91 14.64 16.21 13.89
CA SER A 91 15.82 15.34 13.76
C SER A 91 15.33 13.95 13.45
N PRO A 92 15.22 13.56 12.15
CA PRO A 92 14.64 12.29 11.73
C PRO A 92 15.36 11.08 12.32
N ASP A 93 14.60 10.10 12.75
CA ASP A 93 15.10 8.81 13.19
C ASP A 93 14.83 7.76 12.11
N TYR A 94 15.65 7.78 11.07
CA TYR A 94 15.49 6.86 9.94
C TYR A 94 15.71 5.41 10.34
N ASN A 95 16.54 5.12 11.35
CA ASN A 95 16.73 3.75 11.81
C ASN A 95 15.47 3.17 12.42
N ALA A 96 14.78 3.92 13.27
CA ALA A 96 13.52 3.50 13.84
C ALA A 96 12.43 3.37 12.76
N ALA A 97 12.37 4.30 11.81
CA ALA A 97 11.44 4.23 10.71
C ALA A 97 11.68 3.00 9.82
N VAL A 98 12.94 2.74 9.42
CA VAL A 98 13.30 1.56 8.62
C VAL A 98 12.97 0.27 9.36
N ALA A 99 13.17 0.21 10.68
CA ALA A 99 12.80 -0.97 11.48
C ALA A 99 11.28 -1.24 11.40
N ASP A 100 10.45 -0.21 11.49
CA ASP A 100 8.99 -0.34 11.38
C ASP A 100 8.56 -0.78 9.96
N LEU A 101 9.12 -0.16 8.92
CA LEU A 101 8.85 -0.51 7.54
C LEU A 101 9.32 -1.94 7.21
N SER A 102 10.47 -2.35 7.76
CA SER A 102 10.99 -3.72 7.63
C SER A 102 10.09 -4.74 8.31
N LEU A 103 9.53 -4.40 9.47
CA LEU A 103 8.58 -5.26 10.17
C LEU A 103 7.32 -5.47 9.32
N TRP A 104 6.77 -4.41 8.74
CA TRP A 104 5.66 -4.52 7.80
C TRP A 104 6.03 -5.41 6.62
N MET A 105 7.17 -5.16 5.96
CA MET A 105 7.63 -5.95 4.82
C MET A 105 7.72 -7.45 5.16
N THR A 106 8.33 -7.78 6.29
CA THR A 106 8.50 -9.17 6.74
C THR A 106 7.16 -9.87 7.00
N ARG A 107 6.15 -9.13 7.45
CA ARG A 107 4.83 -9.69 7.78
C ARG A 107 3.88 -9.76 6.60
N HIS A 108 4.04 -8.90 5.62
CA HIS A 108 3.09 -8.75 4.52
C HIS A 108 3.63 -9.24 3.18
N THR A 109 4.94 -9.43 3.06
CA THR A 109 5.56 -9.88 1.82
C THR A 109 6.35 -11.18 2.00
N ARG A 110 6.64 -11.82 0.87
CA ARG A 110 7.54 -12.99 0.79
C ARG A 110 8.94 -12.58 0.38
N SER A 111 9.24 -11.30 0.39
CA SER A 111 10.57 -10.80 0.06
C SER A 111 11.61 -11.37 1.03
N THR A 112 12.71 -11.81 0.47
CA THR A 112 13.91 -12.20 1.22
C THR A 112 14.92 -11.06 1.33
N ASN A 113 14.62 -9.92 0.72
CA ASN A 113 15.49 -8.75 0.78
C ASN A 113 15.44 -8.11 2.17
N THR A 114 16.52 -7.44 2.53
CA THR A 114 16.54 -6.60 3.73
C THR A 114 16.22 -5.18 3.32
N LEU A 115 15.19 -4.60 3.92
CA LEU A 115 14.90 -3.19 3.73
C LEU A 115 15.90 -2.36 4.53
N THR A 116 16.64 -1.50 3.85
CA THR A 116 17.64 -0.60 4.44
C THR A 116 17.34 0.82 4.02
N PHE A 117 17.91 1.78 4.75
CA PHE A 117 17.84 3.18 4.37
C PHE A 117 18.35 3.39 2.93
N ASP A 118 19.53 2.84 2.61
CA ASP A 118 20.14 2.98 1.28
C ASP A 118 19.26 2.38 0.18
N ALA A 119 18.66 1.20 0.40
CA ALA A 119 17.76 0.59 -0.56
C ALA A 119 16.51 1.45 -0.83
N ILE A 120 15.99 2.12 0.20
CA ILE A 120 14.90 3.08 0.05
C ILE A 120 15.35 4.30 -0.76
N GLN A 121 16.52 4.85 -0.45
CA GLN A 121 17.05 6.01 -1.17
C GLN A 121 17.31 5.69 -2.64
N ASP A 122 17.93 4.54 -2.91
CA ASP A 122 18.21 4.10 -4.28
C ASP A 122 16.93 3.89 -5.09
N TYR A 123 15.93 3.23 -4.53
CA TYR A 123 14.70 2.96 -5.24
C TYR A 123 13.89 4.23 -5.48
N TYR A 124 13.55 4.96 -4.42
CA TYR A 124 12.64 6.12 -4.52
C TYR A 124 13.35 7.39 -5.01
N GLY A 125 14.66 7.45 -4.92
CA GLY A 125 15.44 8.55 -5.49
C GLY A 125 15.54 8.52 -7.01
N ASN A 126 15.49 7.32 -7.59
CA ASN A 126 15.64 7.09 -9.05
C ASN A 126 14.33 6.72 -9.74
N LEU A 127 13.20 6.80 -9.05
CA LEU A 127 11.91 6.36 -9.59
C LEU A 127 11.35 7.38 -10.57
N ASP A 128 11.15 6.95 -11.81
CA ASP A 128 10.45 7.74 -12.81
C ASP A 128 8.94 7.49 -12.76
N TYR A 129 8.17 8.48 -13.15
CA TYR A 129 6.72 8.41 -13.26
C TYR A 129 6.27 8.56 -14.69
N TRP A 130 5.26 7.79 -15.06
CA TRP A 130 4.56 8.00 -16.30
C TRP A 130 3.62 9.20 -16.16
N ASP A 131 3.87 10.24 -16.94
CA ASP A 131 2.98 11.38 -17.02
C ASP A 131 1.83 11.05 -17.97
N MET A 132 0.61 11.03 -17.44
CA MET A 132 -0.60 10.69 -18.22
C MET A 132 -0.98 11.77 -19.21
N ASP A 133 -0.62 13.02 -18.96
CA ASP A 133 -0.97 14.16 -19.82
C ASP A 133 -0.02 14.24 -21.02
N THR A 134 1.28 14.19 -20.76
CA THR A 134 2.32 14.27 -21.79
C THR A 134 2.67 12.91 -22.41
N LYS A 135 2.27 11.80 -21.77
CA LYS A 135 2.54 10.41 -22.18
C LYS A 135 4.03 10.12 -22.34
N VAL A 136 4.82 10.64 -21.44
CA VAL A 136 6.27 10.39 -21.35
C VAL A 136 6.67 10.05 -19.92
N TRP A 137 7.81 9.38 -19.77
CA TRP A 137 8.42 9.18 -18.48
C TRP A 137 9.08 10.48 -18.02
N THR A 138 8.78 10.88 -16.81
CA THR A 138 9.33 12.07 -16.16
C THR A 138 9.97 11.68 -14.84
N SER A 139 10.85 12.53 -14.33
CA SER A 139 11.34 12.38 -12.97
C SER A 139 10.18 12.42 -11.97
N LYS A 140 10.39 11.79 -10.82
CA LYS A 140 9.36 11.68 -9.79
C LYS A 140 8.81 13.06 -9.40
N LYS A 141 7.50 13.12 -9.19
CA LYS A 141 6.84 14.31 -8.64
C LYS A 141 7.27 14.49 -7.19
N HIS A 142 7.69 15.70 -6.86
CA HIS A 142 7.93 16.07 -5.48
C HIS A 142 6.62 16.14 -4.71
N LEU A 143 6.68 15.69 -3.47
CA LEU A 143 5.58 15.85 -2.53
C LEU A 143 5.55 17.31 -2.03
N ASN A 144 4.36 17.79 -1.70
CA ASN A 144 4.17 19.17 -1.25
C ASN A 144 3.39 19.24 0.07
N PRO A 145 3.95 18.71 1.17
CA PRO A 145 3.30 18.74 2.47
C PRO A 145 3.22 20.18 3.03
N GLU A 146 2.30 20.39 3.95
CA GLU A 146 2.17 21.68 4.66
C GLU A 146 3.47 22.09 5.38
N VAL A 147 4.16 21.10 5.97
CA VAL A 147 5.49 21.28 6.56
C VAL A 147 6.53 20.75 5.59
N PRO A 148 7.38 21.62 5.02
CA PRO A 148 8.39 21.20 4.05
C PRO A 148 9.36 20.17 4.64
N PHE A 149 9.82 19.27 3.79
CA PHE A 149 10.87 18.31 4.16
C PHE A 149 12.19 19.01 4.43
N VAL A 150 12.96 18.47 5.36
CA VAL A 150 14.30 18.99 5.69
C VAL A 150 15.36 18.51 4.69
N SER A 151 15.09 17.44 3.96
CA SER A 151 16.00 16.89 2.94
C SER A 151 15.27 16.00 1.92
N THR A 152 15.96 15.71 0.81
CA THR A 152 15.49 14.75 -0.19
C THR A 152 15.38 13.34 0.37
N GLU A 153 16.24 12.95 1.29
CA GLU A 153 16.19 11.65 1.93
C GLU A 153 14.91 11.49 2.75
N GLN A 154 14.47 12.55 3.44
CA GLN A 154 13.20 12.54 4.17
C GLN A 154 12.03 12.35 3.20
N GLU A 155 12.02 13.04 2.08
CA GLU A 155 11.01 12.88 1.03
C GLU A 155 10.99 11.46 0.48
N ASN A 156 12.15 10.85 0.20
CA ASN A 156 12.25 9.47 -0.28
C ASN A 156 11.69 8.47 0.73
N MET A 157 11.97 8.68 2.02
CA MET A 157 11.40 7.86 3.09
C MET A 157 9.88 7.96 3.13
N ILE A 158 9.31 9.15 2.94
CA ILE A 158 7.85 9.35 2.85
C ILE A 158 7.28 8.71 1.58
N HIS A 159 7.97 8.75 0.45
CA HIS A 159 7.54 8.01 -0.74
C HIS A 159 7.42 6.50 -0.47
N CYS A 160 8.41 5.91 0.22
CA CYS A 160 8.36 4.52 0.63
C CYS A 160 7.15 4.24 1.54
N LEU A 161 6.97 5.06 2.57
CA LEU A 161 5.84 4.95 3.49
C LEU A 161 4.50 5.04 2.76
N LEU A 162 4.31 6.03 1.88
CA LEU A 162 3.08 6.22 1.12
C LEU A 162 2.82 5.06 0.16
N HIS A 163 3.87 4.45 -0.39
CA HIS A 163 3.74 3.27 -1.22
C HIS A 163 3.22 2.08 -0.41
N ILE A 164 3.81 1.83 0.75
CA ILE A 164 3.36 0.79 1.69
C ILE A 164 1.91 1.05 2.12
N ARG A 165 1.58 2.29 2.53
CA ARG A 165 0.22 2.66 2.92
C ARG A 165 -0.78 2.44 1.78
N ARG A 166 -0.42 2.78 0.55
CA ARG A 166 -1.28 2.54 -0.62
C ARG A 166 -1.62 1.07 -0.79
N ILE A 167 -0.66 0.17 -0.56
CA ILE A 167 -0.88 -1.27 -0.62
C ILE A 167 -1.74 -1.71 0.57
N GLU A 168 -1.37 -1.31 1.77
CA GLU A 168 -2.03 -1.74 3.00
C GLU A 168 -3.48 -1.26 3.08
N THR A 169 -3.75 -0.02 2.70
CA THR A 169 -5.07 0.58 2.83
C THR A 169 -5.94 0.46 1.57
N THR A 170 -5.57 -0.43 0.65
CA THR A 170 -6.36 -0.67 -0.58
C THR A 170 -7.79 -1.07 -0.23
N GLY A 171 -8.77 -0.33 -0.77
CA GLY A 171 -10.20 -0.56 -0.55
C GLY A 171 -10.78 0.07 0.72
N GLU A 172 -9.97 0.68 1.59
CA GLU A 172 -10.41 1.26 2.87
C GLU A 172 -10.72 2.77 2.78
N GLY A 173 -10.38 3.41 1.68
CA GLY A 173 -10.60 4.86 1.50
C GLY A 173 -9.57 5.76 2.19
N LEU A 174 -8.64 5.19 2.95
CA LEU A 174 -7.65 5.94 3.73
C LEU A 174 -6.63 6.68 2.85
N ARG A 175 -6.42 6.23 1.61
CA ARG A 175 -5.53 6.89 0.64
C ARG A 175 -5.89 8.35 0.38
N TRP A 176 -7.18 8.71 0.51
CA TRP A 176 -7.63 10.10 0.37
C TRP A 176 -6.93 11.05 1.34
N PHE A 177 -6.75 10.61 2.58
CA PHE A 177 -6.07 11.42 3.60
C PHE A 177 -4.59 11.61 3.29
N ASP A 178 -3.93 10.57 2.75
CA ASP A 178 -2.53 10.69 2.31
C ASP A 178 -2.38 11.71 1.18
N ILE A 179 -3.26 11.65 0.16
CA ILE A 179 -3.28 12.61 -0.96
C ILE A 179 -3.53 14.06 -0.49
N LYS A 180 -4.26 14.22 0.60
CA LYS A 180 -4.54 15.57 1.16
C LYS A 180 -3.39 16.12 1.97
N ARG A 181 -2.51 15.26 2.49
CA ARG A 181 -1.36 15.67 3.32
C ARG A 181 -0.10 15.92 2.53
N TYR A 182 0.03 15.27 1.39
CA TYR A 182 1.20 15.27 0.52
C TYR A 182 0.83 15.61 -0.93
#